data_fecd0004b609edc03ca5d2bdc4b3107f
#
_entry.id   fecd0004b609edc03ca5d2bdc4b3107f
#
_cell.length_a   1.000
_cell.length_b   1.000
_cell.length_c   1.000
_cell.angle_alpha   90.00
_cell.angle_beta   90.00
_cell.angle_gamma   90.00
#
_symmetry.space_group_name_H-M   'P 1'
#
loop_
_entity.id
_entity.type
_entity.pdbx_description
1 polymer ?
#
loop_
_entity_poly.entity_id
_entity_poly.type
_entity_poly.pdbx_seq_one_letter_code
_entity_poly.pdbx_strand_id
1 'polypeptide(L)'
;MHLLRNRFSVLAAVLSALLIANPGEPVAAGEVADAWAAGLRNLTPAQGRTLMRFARDLFPDEGLKESKLMACLAPYDAEAGDPQKRESLLDSLKQIDGAAMRMGYKDYVGVSHEDERIRLSQMLAEGRGLRQFKKSVGQCLEAN
;
A
#
# COMPACT_ATOMS: atom_id res chain seq x y z
N MET A 1 45.95 49.77 -29.05
CA MET A 1 44.64 49.78 -28.37
C MET A 1 43.77 48.70 -28.98
N HIS A 2 43.83 47.50 -28.48
CA HIS A 2 42.95 46.41 -28.92
C HIS A 2 42.25 45.80 -27.71
N LEU A 3 40.96 46.02 -27.63
CA LEU A 3 40.05 45.37 -26.69
C LEU A 3 39.77 43.98 -27.21
N LEU A 4 40.37 42.99 -26.56
CA LEU A 4 40.00 41.59 -26.77
C LEU A 4 38.82 41.26 -25.87
N ARG A 5 37.65 41.17 -26.50
CA ARG A 5 36.43 40.59 -25.89
C ARG A 5 36.54 39.08 -25.85
N ASN A 6 36.90 38.54 -24.73
CA ASN A 6 36.79 37.10 -24.47
C ASN A 6 35.32 36.78 -24.17
N ARG A 7 34.67 36.19 -25.14
CA ARG A 7 33.36 35.56 -24.94
C ARG A 7 33.61 34.11 -24.46
N PHE A 8 33.53 33.93 -23.17
CA PHE A 8 33.40 32.58 -22.64
C PHE A 8 31.93 32.12 -22.79
N SER A 9 31.68 31.31 -23.80
CA SER A 9 30.45 30.52 -23.91
C SER A 9 30.51 29.40 -22.87
N VAL A 10 29.76 29.58 -21.79
CA VAL A 10 29.53 28.51 -20.85
C VAL A 10 28.46 27.61 -21.47
N LEU A 11 28.92 26.51 -22.07
CA LEU A 11 28.04 25.37 -22.39
C LEU A 11 27.64 24.70 -21.08
N ALA A 12 26.45 25.01 -20.62
CA ALA A 12 25.81 24.23 -19.58
C ALA A 12 25.41 22.88 -20.18
N ALA A 13 26.22 21.88 -19.93
CA ALA A 13 25.86 20.49 -20.18
C ALA A 13 24.79 20.08 -19.18
N VAL A 14 23.54 20.08 -19.60
CA VAL A 14 22.45 19.46 -18.85
C VAL A 14 22.67 17.95 -18.96
N LEU A 15 23.31 17.36 -17.98
CA LEU A 15 23.30 15.92 -17.80
C LEU A 15 21.88 15.54 -17.34
N SER A 16 21.04 15.17 -18.30
CA SER A 16 19.82 14.43 -18.02
C SER A 16 20.27 13.02 -17.60
N ALA A 17 20.33 12.79 -16.29
CA ALA A 17 20.48 11.45 -15.77
C ALA A 17 19.19 10.69 -16.09
N LEU A 18 19.16 9.98 -17.21
CA LEU A 18 18.21 8.93 -17.45
C LEU A 18 18.47 7.85 -16.39
N LEU A 19 17.63 7.82 -15.37
CA LEU A 19 17.51 6.68 -14.49
C LEU A 19 16.96 5.51 -15.32
N ILE A 20 17.85 4.77 -15.94
CA ILE A 20 17.52 3.48 -16.56
C ILE A 20 17.28 2.53 -15.38
N ALA A 21 16.01 2.28 -15.05
CA ALA A 21 15.66 1.19 -14.15
C ALA A 21 16.22 -0.10 -14.75
N ASN A 22 17.14 -0.76 -14.04
CA ASN A 22 17.66 -2.05 -14.46
C ASN A 22 16.51 -3.06 -14.53
N PRO A 23 16.24 -3.68 -15.71
CA PRO A 23 15.22 -4.70 -15.84
C PRO A 23 15.68 -5.98 -15.16
N GLY A 24 15.59 -6.09 -13.86
CA GLY A 24 16.06 -7.27 -13.10
C GLY A 24 16.15 -7.04 -11.60
N GLU A 25 16.03 -5.82 -11.11
CA GLU A 25 15.90 -5.59 -9.66
C GLU A 25 14.47 -5.89 -9.22
N PRO A 26 14.28 -6.75 -8.21
CA PRO A 26 12.94 -6.95 -7.65
C PRO A 26 12.45 -5.64 -7.05
N VAL A 27 11.30 -5.17 -7.53
CA VAL A 27 10.61 -4.02 -6.93
C VAL A 27 10.30 -4.36 -5.48
N ALA A 28 10.70 -3.50 -4.54
CA ALA A 28 10.40 -3.73 -3.13
C ALA A 28 8.88 -3.85 -2.91
N ALA A 29 8.44 -4.79 -2.05
CA ALA A 29 7.03 -5.03 -1.78
C ALA A 29 6.26 -3.77 -1.37
N GLY A 30 6.90 -2.83 -0.64
CA GLY A 30 6.34 -1.54 -0.28
C GLY A 30 6.06 -0.65 -1.49
N GLU A 31 6.92 -0.63 -2.51
CA GLU A 31 6.73 0.15 -3.73
C GLU A 31 5.57 -0.38 -4.58
N VAL A 32 5.41 -1.70 -4.66
CA VAL A 32 4.30 -2.34 -5.35
C VAL A 32 2.97 -1.99 -4.67
N ALA A 33 2.91 -2.07 -3.35
CA ALA A 33 1.75 -1.70 -2.55
C ALA A 33 1.39 -0.22 -2.72
N ASP A 34 2.38 0.68 -2.73
CA ASP A 34 2.18 2.12 -2.93
C ASP A 34 1.66 2.42 -4.34
N ALA A 35 2.20 1.79 -5.37
CA ALA A 35 1.75 1.95 -6.74
C ALA A 35 0.30 1.45 -6.92
N TRP A 36 -0.04 0.31 -6.32
CA TRP A 36 -1.41 -0.20 -6.32
C TRP A 36 -2.36 0.77 -5.63
N ALA A 37 -2.01 1.25 -4.43
CA ALA A 37 -2.83 2.19 -3.66
C ALA A 37 -3.07 3.51 -4.38
N ALA A 38 -2.06 4.01 -5.11
CA ALA A 38 -2.17 5.23 -5.90
C ALA A 38 -3.12 5.08 -7.11
N GLY A 39 -3.34 3.86 -7.61
CA GLY A 39 -4.23 3.55 -8.74
C GLY A 39 -5.70 3.31 -8.36
N LEU A 40 -6.05 3.33 -7.09
CA LEU A 40 -7.42 3.10 -6.62
C LEU A 40 -8.35 4.25 -7.02
N ARG A 41 -9.61 3.93 -7.30
CA ARG A 41 -10.60 4.89 -7.80
C ARG A 41 -11.46 5.48 -6.68
N ASN A 42 -11.82 4.67 -5.70
CA ASN A 42 -12.81 5.00 -4.67
C ASN A 42 -12.19 5.15 -3.27
N LEU A 43 -11.02 4.57 -3.07
CA LEU A 43 -10.26 4.71 -1.83
C LEU A 43 -9.08 5.68 -2.03
N THR A 44 -8.73 6.40 -0.98
CA THR A 44 -7.50 7.21 -0.98
C THR A 44 -6.26 6.31 -0.95
N PRO A 45 -5.09 6.79 -1.40
CA PRO A 45 -3.86 6.02 -1.27
C PRO A 45 -3.54 5.57 0.16
N ALA A 46 -3.81 6.41 1.16
CA ALA A 46 -3.63 6.04 2.57
C ALA A 46 -4.55 4.89 3.00
N GLN A 47 -5.82 4.94 2.61
CA GLN A 47 -6.79 3.87 2.87
C GLN A 47 -6.39 2.57 2.17
N GLY A 48 -5.94 2.65 0.93
CA GLY A 48 -5.43 1.51 0.17
C GLY A 48 -4.21 0.87 0.82
N ARG A 49 -3.27 1.66 1.32
CA ARG A 49 -2.09 1.15 2.04
C ARG A 49 -2.47 0.41 3.32
N THR A 50 -3.39 0.96 4.09
CA THR A 50 -3.90 0.29 5.30
C THR A 50 -4.55 -1.05 4.94
N LEU A 51 -5.41 -1.07 3.94
CA LEU A 51 -6.10 -2.28 3.47
C LEU A 51 -5.11 -3.35 3.02
N MET A 52 -4.15 -2.99 2.19
CA MET A 52 -3.11 -3.90 1.68
C MET A 52 -2.25 -4.46 2.81
N ARG A 53 -1.78 -3.61 3.70
CA ARG A 53 -0.92 -4.02 4.82
C ARG A 53 -1.67 -4.94 5.77
N PHE A 54 -2.90 -4.61 6.10
CA PHE A 54 -3.74 -5.45 6.96
C PHE A 54 -4.00 -6.82 6.35
N ALA A 55 -4.36 -6.86 5.07
CA ALA A 55 -4.56 -8.12 4.35
C ALA A 55 -3.26 -8.96 4.31
N ARG A 56 -2.13 -8.33 4.05
CA ARG A 56 -0.83 -9.01 4.02
C ARG A 56 -0.48 -9.64 5.37
N ASP A 57 -0.77 -8.92 6.46
CA ASP A 57 -0.48 -9.41 7.82
C ASP A 57 -1.46 -10.53 8.27
N LEU A 58 -2.67 -10.55 7.71
CA LEU A 58 -3.61 -11.68 7.93
C LEU A 58 -3.16 -12.97 7.25
N PHE A 59 -2.41 -12.85 6.16
CA PHE A 59 -1.89 -13.97 5.38
C PHE A 59 -0.37 -13.86 5.24
N PRO A 60 0.38 -14.08 6.34
CA PRO A 60 1.83 -13.84 6.36
C PRO A 60 2.64 -14.97 5.71
N ASP A 61 2.14 -15.55 4.63
CA ASP A 61 2.83 -16.56 3.85
C ASP A 61 3.83 -15.90 2.89
N GLU A 62 5.11 -16.19 3.05
CA GLU A 62 6.19 -15.68 2.20
C GLU A 62 6.05 -16.11 0.73
N GLY A 63 5.37 -17.23 0.47
CA GLY A 63 5.06 -17.70 -0.88
C GLY A 63 3.91 -16.94 -1.56
N LEU A 64 3.15 -16.13 -0.82
CA LEU A 64 2.03 -15.38 -1.38
C LEU A 64 2.51 -14.21 -2.22
N LYS A 65 2.16 -14.22 -3.50
CA LYS A 65 2.49 -13.14 -4.44
C LYS A 65 1.63 -11.91 -4.18
N GLU A 66 2.25 -10.74 -4.16
CA GLU A 66 1.55 -9.44 -4.03
C GLU A 66 0.45 -9.26 -5.09
N SER A 67 0.71 -9.67 -6.34
CA SER A 67 -0.27 -9.57 -7.42
C SER A 67 -1.56 -10.36 -7.16
N LYS A 68 -1.44 -11.50 -6.51
CA LYS A 68 -2.58 -12.33 -6.13
C LYS A 68 -3.41 -11.67 -5.03
N LEU A 69 -2.74 -11.11 -4.04
CA LEU A 69 -3.39 -10.37 -2.97
C LEU A 69 -4.10 -9.12 -3.51
N MET A 70 -3.45 -8.35 -4.39
CA MET A 70 -4.04 -7.19 -5.05
C MET A 70 -5.32 -7.56 -5.82
N ALA A 71 -5.31 -8.65 -6.56
CA ALA A 71 -6.48 -9.14 -7.29
C ALA A 71 -7.65 -9.45 -6.35
N CYS A 72 -7.37 -9.99 -5.16
CA CYS A 72 -8.38 -10.27 -4.15
C CYS A 72 -8.88 -9.02 -3.41
N LEU A 73 -8.10 -7.94 -3.38
CA LEU A 73 -8.47 -6.67 -2.75
C LEU A 73 -9.16 -5.70 -3.71
N ALA A 74 -8.96 -5.83 -5.02
CA ALA A 74 -9.56 -4.95 -6.02
C ALA A 74 -11.10 -4.80 -5.90
N PRO A 75 -11.88 -5.86 -5.58
CA PRO A 75 -13.32 -5.73 -5.38
C PRO A 75 -13.72 -4.76 -4.27
N TYR A 76 -12.91 -4.59 -3.23
CA TYR A 76 -13.21 -3.65 -2.14
C TYR A 76 -13.16 -2.20 -2.61
N ASP A 77 -12.20 -1.85 -3.46
CA ASP A 77 -12.18 -0.52 -4.07
C ASP A 77 -13.38 -0.29 -5.01
N ALA A 78 -13.72 -1.28 -5.82
CA ALA A 78 -14.87 -1.20 -6.72
C ALA A 78 -16.18 -1.05 -5.93
N GLU A 79 -16.38 -1.82 -4.86
CA GLU A 79 -17.55 -1.74 -3.98
C GLU A 79 -17.63 -0.42 -3.21
N ALA A 80 -16.50 0.23 -2.93
CA ALA A 80 -16.44 1.55 -2.29
C ALA A 80 -16.99 2.68 -3.17
N GLY A 81 -17.33 2.41 -4.43
CA GLY A 81 -18.16 3.29 -5.27
C GLY A 81 -19.61 3.38 -4.81
N ASP A 82 -20.11 2.38 -4.09
CA ASP A 82 -21.41 2.41 -3.41
C ASP A 82 -21.27 3.11 -2.05
N PRO A 83 -22.05 4.18 -1.74
CA PRO A 83 -21.89 4.95 -0.51
C PRO A 83 -22.05 4.13 0.77
N GLN A 84 -22.93 3.16 0.79
CA GLN A 84 -23.22 2.34 1.95
C GLN A 84 -22.10 1.32 2.22
N LYS A 85 -21.61 0.69 1.17
CA LYS A 85 -20.46 -0.24 1.24
C LYS A 85 -19.18 0.50 1.58
N ARG A 86 -19.01 1.71 1.04
CA ARG A 86 -17.89 2.58 1.37
C ARG A 86 -17.87 2.94 2.86
N GLU A 87 -18.99 3.36 3.42
CA GLU A 87 -19.08 3.69 4.84
C GLU A 87 -18.67 2.52 5.72
N SER A 88 -19.18 1.33 5.43
CA SER A 88 -18.82 0.10 6.15
C SER A 88 -17.32 -0.23 6.05
N LEU A 89 -16.73 -0.08 4.86
CA LEU A 89 -15.31 -0.30 4.68
C LEU A 89 -14.46 0.74 5.41
N LEU A 90 -14.85 2.01 5.35
CA LEU A 90 -14.14 3.08 6.07
C LEU A 90 -14.21 2.90 7.59
N ASP A 91 -15.33 2.43 8.13
CA ASP A 91 -15.45 2.10 9.54
C ASP A 91 -14.50 0.96 9.95
N SER A 92 -14.37 -0.04 9.09
CA SER A 92 -13.39 -1.13 9.29
C SER A 92 -11.94 -0.61 9.28
N LEU A 93 -11.60 0.26 8.35
CA LEU A 93 -10.26 0.87 8.27
C LEU A 93 -9.98 1.76 9.50
N LYS A 94 -10.95 2.52 9.97
CA LYS A 94 -10.83 3.30 11.22
C LYS A 94 -10.63 2.41 12.43
N GLN A 95 -11.28 1.27 12.48
CA GLN A 95 -11.09 0.28 13.55
C GLN A 95 -9.66 -0.26 13.55
N ILE A 96 -9.11 -0.56 12.38
CA ILE A 96 -7.74 -1.04 12.22
C ILE A 96 -6.74 0.02 12.67
N ASP A 97 -6.83 1.24 12.16
CA ASP A 97 -5.95 2.35 12.54
C ASP A 97 -6.12 2.72 14.02
N GLY A 98 -7.34 2.73 14.53
CA GLY A 98 -7.64 3.03 15.92
C GLY A 98 -7.02 2.03 16.90
N ALA A 99 -6.92 0.77 16.53
CA ALA A 99 -6.25 -0.24 17.34
C ALA A 99 -4.74 0.04 17.46
N ALA A 100 -4.09 0.41 16.35
CA ALA A 100 -2.69 0.81 16.36
C ALA A 100 -2.46 2.11 17.15
N MET A 101 -3.36 3.07 17.05
CA MET A 101 -3.29 4.32 17.82
C MET A 101 -3.38 4.08 19.33
N ARG A 102 -4.21 3.14 19.79
CA ARG A 102 -4.28 2.75 21.19
C ARG A 102 -2.99 2.13 21.72
N MET A 103 -2.16 1.58 20.82
CA MET A 103 -0.83 1.06 21.15
C MET A 103 0.27 2.14 21.12
N GLY A 104 -0.08 3.38 20.78
CA GLY A 104 0.86 4.51 20.70
C GLY A 104 1.44 4.77 19.31
N TYR A 105 0.96 4.10 18.27
CA TYR A 105 1.38 4.34 16.88
C TYR A 105 0.48 5.39 16.22
N LYS A 106 0.96 6.00 15.13
CA LYS A 106 0.20 6.99 14.37
C LYS A 106 -0.99 6.35 13.64
N ASP A 107 -0.77 5.20 13.05
CA ASP A 107 -1.74 4.39 12.31
C ASP A 107 -1.25 2.94 12.22
N TYR A 108 -2.01 2.09 11.59
CA TYR A 108 -1.66 0.67 11.42
C TYR A 108 -0.38 0.47 10.60
N VAL A 109 -0.23 1.20 9.49
CA VAL A 109 0.98 1.14 8.65
C VAL A 109 2.22 1.62 9.41
N GLY A 110 2.04 2.50 10.38
CA GLY A 110 3.10 3.02 11.24
C GLY A 110 3.60 2.06 12.31
N VAL A 111 2.95 0.91 12.52
CA VAL A 111 3.45 -0.14 13.42
C VAL A 111 4.73 -0.74 12.85
N SER A 112 5.87 -0.40 13.43
CA SER A 112 7.19 -0.71 12.90
C SER A 112 7.63 -2.16 13.11
N HIS A 113 7.10 -2.82 14.13
CA HIS A 113 7.43 -4.21 14.44
C HIS A 113 6.46 -5.16 13.73
N GLU A 114 6.97 -5.91 12.76
CA GLU A 114 6.15 -6.82 11.94
C GLU A 114 5.41 -7.86 12.77
N ASP A 115 6.07 -8.50 13.70
CA ASP A 115 5.45 -9.51 14.57
C ASP A 115 4.30 -8.95 15.40
N GLU A 116 4.45 -7.72 15.88
CA GLU A 116 3.43 -7.01 16.65
C GLU A 116 2.23 -6.67 15.76
N ARG A 117 2.50 -6.20 14.53
CA ARG A 117 1.47 -5.89 13.56
C ARG A 117 0.68 -7.13 13.12
N ILE A 118 1.37 -8.24 12.87
CA ILE A 118 0.73 -9.52 12.53
C ILE A 118 -0.17 -9.99 13.67
N ARG A 119 0.30 -9.95 14.91
CA ARG A 119 -0.52 -10.31 16.09
C ARG A 119 -1.74 -9.41 16.23
N LEU A 120 -1.58 -8.11 16.01
CA LEU A 120 -2.69 -7.16 16.03
C LEU A 120 -3.72 -7.49 14.95
N SER A 121 -3.29 -7.81 13.73
CA SER A 121 -4.18 -8.17 12.63
C SER A 121 -5.00 -9.43 12.95
N GLN A 122 -4.36 -10.46 13.49
CA GLN A 122 -5.04 -11.71 13.87
C GLN A 122 -6.07 -11.47 14.97
N MET A 123 -5.75 -10.66 15.96
CA MET A 123 -6.68 -10.30 17.04
C MET A 123 -7.90 -9.52 16.50
N LEU A 124 -7.67 -8.54 15.64
CA LEU A 124 -8.73 -7.74 15.02
C LEU A 124 -9.66 -8.57 14.14
N ALA A 125 -9.13 -9.58 13.47
CA ALA A 125 -9.90 -10.47 12.60
C ALA A 125 -10.82 -11.44 13.38
N GLU A 126 -10.73 -11.51 14.70
CA GLU A 126 -11.70 -12.20 15.55
C GLU A 126 -13.02 -11.44 15.70
N GLY A 127 -12.99 -10.12 15.48
CA GLY A 127 -14.18 -9.27 15.47
C GLY A 127 -15.07 -9.49 14.24
N ARG A 128 -16.38 -9.24 14.36
CA ARG A 128 -17.38 -9.59 13.34
C ARG A 128 -17.06 -9.07 11.93
N GLY A 129 -16.79 -7.79 11.77
CA GLY A 129 -16.56 -7.16 10.46
C GLY A 129 -15.28 -7.64 9.79
N LEU A 130 -14.20 -7.66 10.54
CA LEU A 130 -12.89 -8.05 10.03
C LEU A 130 -12.73 -9.56 9.88
N ARG A 131 -13.50 -10.36 10.62
CA ARG A 131 -13.59 -11.81 10.39
C ARG A 131 -14.14 -12.14 9.02
N GLN A 132 -15.19 -11.43 8.59
CA GLN A 132 -15.77 -11.62 7.26
C GLN A 132 -14.79 -11.19 6.16
N PHE A 133 -14.07 -10.10 6.38
CA PHE A 133 -12.99 -9.67 5.49
C PHE A 133 -11.91 -10.74 5.32
N LYS A 134 -11.39 -11.26 6.43
CA LYS A 134 -10.39 -12.34 6.42
C LYS A 134 -10.90 -13.56 5.67
N LYS A 135 -12.14 -13.98 5.94
CA LYS A 135 -12.77 -15.12 5.26
C LYS A 135 -12.87 -14.90 3.75
N SER A 136 -13.36 -13.74 3.32
CA SER A 136 -13.55 -13.43 1.91
C SER A 136 -12.22 -13.37 1.15
N VAL A 137 -11.21 -12.73 1.70
CA VAL A 137 -9.88 -12.68 1.09
C VAL A 137 -9.25 -14.05 1.05
N GLY A 138 -9.35 -14.83 2.14
CA GLY A 138 -8.84 -16.20 2.18
C GLY A 138 -9.47 -17.10 1.11
N GLN A 139 -10.78 -17.04 0.93
CA GLN A 139 -11.47 -17.77 -0.13
C GLN A 139 -11.01 -17.37 -1.53
N CYS A 140 -10.81 -16.08 -1.77
CA CYS A 140 -10.26 -15.58 -3.03
C CYS A 140 -8.84 -16.12 -3.28
N LEU A 141 -7.98 -16.11 -2.27
CA LEU A 141 -6.61 -16.62 -2.38
C LEU A 141 -6.54 -18.11 -2.66
N GLU A 142 -7.48 -18.90 -2.12
CA GLU A 142 -7.58 -20.35 -2.37
C GLU A 142 -8.09 -20.67 -3.77
N ALA A 143 -8.97 -19.82 -4.33
CA ALA A 143 -9.60 -20.04 -5.63
C ALA A 143 -8.71 -19.68 -6.83
N ASN A 144 -7.62 -18.93 -6.65
CA ASN A 144 -6.76 -18.41 -7.74
C ASN A 144 -5.37 -19.07 -7.77
#